data_3c595bcb9fe6c1c3d885968b8574395d
#
_entry.id   3c595bcb9fe6c1c3d885968b8574395d
#
_cell.length_a   1.000
_cell.length_b   1.000
_cell.length_c   1.000
_cell.angle_alpha   90.00
_cell.angle_beta   90.00
_cell.angle_gamma   90.00
#
_symmetry.space_group_name_H-M   'P 1'
#
loop_
_entity.id
_entity.type
_entity.pdbx_description
1 polymer ?
#
loop_
_entity_poly.entity_id
_entity_poly.type
_entity_poly.pdbx_seq_one_letter_code
_entity_poly.pdbx_strand_id
1 'polypeptide(L)'
;MKLVDDASSPTQVVSNYQNLINRDKVDLVFGPFSSLLTVPASQVAKRYSYAFLEPAGGGPKVFAQKLNNLFFVQPAPVVKSGDVFADWILSLPADKRPKTAAYTELDDPFAQPIAENIRTRFEAAGIKTVYQQVYPAETQDFSAIMAKVVAANPDVLVGGTQNEDAYAQVKTLVQLKFSPKFMFLSNGANSPLEFPTKVGPQNTAGIMSAGDWFPGSTAAGSADFTAAYVKANGGTADTIDNSSAEAFACGQLLEAVAAKTRKIDNATIITSLHQGEWPTVLGNLSWGPDGAPSGSFNLIQWQNGKLVPVFPAAVAKATPVYPKPNWGG
;
A
#
# COMPACT_ATOMS: atom_id res chain seq x y z
N MET A 1 18.63 -16.64 -5.42
CA MET A 1 17.36 -16.39 -4.71
C MET A 1 16.45 -17.60 -4.90
N LYS A 2 15.73 -18.03 -3.86
CA LYS A 2 14.73 -19.10 -3.91
C LYS A 2 13.35 -18.50 -3.70
N LEU A 3 12.44 -18.73 -4.64
CA LEU A 3 11.04 -18.34 -4.57
C LEU A 3 10.19 -19.57 -4.25
N VAL A 4 9.23 -19.42 -3.37
CA VAL A 4 8.31 -20.48 -2.96
C VAL A 4 6.90 -19.89 -2.95
N ASP A 5 5.98 -20.56 -3.65
CA ASP A 5 4.56 -20.18 -3.69
C ASP A 5 3.90 -20.54 -2.36
N ASP A 6 3.24 -19.58 -1.74
CA ASP A 6 2.45 -19.76 -0.51
C ASP A 6 0.95 -19.95 -0.77
N ALA A 7 0.54 -19.88 -2.03
CA ALA A 7 -0.86 -20.01 -2.46
C ALA A 7 -1.80 -19.06 -1.69
N SER A 8 -1.29 -17.90 -1.25
CA SER A 8 -2.00 -16.93 -0.40
C SER A 8 -2.56 -17.55 0.91
N SER A 9 -1.93 -18.62 1.39
CA SER A 9 -2.38 -19.39 2.56
C SER A 9 -1.53 -19.12 3.79
N PRO A 10 -2.10 -18.64 4.92
CA PRO A 10 -1.39 -18.48 6.18
C PRO A 10 -0.74 -19.77 6.71
N THR A 11 -1.36 -20.92 6.46
CA THR A 11 -0.79 -22.22 6.86
C THR A 11 0.40 -22.58 5.97
N GLN A 12 0.28 -22.39 4.66
CA GLN A 12 1.33 -22.70 3.71
C GLN A 12 2.56 -21.81 3.91
N VAL A 13 2.36 -20.50 4.18
CA VAL A 13 3.48 -19.58 4.41
C VAL A 13 4.31 -20.00 5.63
N VAL A 14 3.69 -20.44 6.72
CA VAL A 14 4.41 -20.98 7.90
C VAL A 14 5.28 -22.17 7.50
N SER A 15 4.71 -23.14 6.78
CA SER A 15 5.43 -24.33 6.32
C SER A 15 6.60 -23.97 5.39
N ASN A 16 6.38 -22.99 4.49
CA ASN A 16 7.39 -22.52 3.57
C ASN A 16 8.60 -21.91 4.30
N TYR A 17 8.37 -20.99 5.25
CA TYR A 17 9.47 -20.39 6.03
C TYR A 17 10.20 -21.41 6.89
N GLN A 18 9.50 -22.35 7.50
CA GLN A 18 10.14 -23.46 8.22
C GLN A 18 11.03 -24.30 7.31
N ASN A 19 10.58 -24.62 6.10
CA ASN A 19 11.35 -25.37 5.13
C ASN A 19 12.57 -24.59 4.61
N LEU A 20 12.38 -23.31 4.25
CA LEU A 20 13.49 -22.46 3.80
C LEU A 20 14.59 -22.39 4.86
N ILE A 21 14.24 -22.24 6.13
CA ILE A 21 15.20 -22.10 7.23
C ILE A 21 15.80 -23.45 7.62
N ASN A 22 14.98 -24.49 7.86
CA ASN A 22 15.46 -25.73 8.46
C ASN A 22 16.01 -26.72 7.45
N ARG A 23 15.36 -26.85 6.28
CA ARG A 23 15.75 -27.82 5.24
C ARG A 23 16.71 -27.20 4.24
N ASP A 24 16.34 -26.02 3.70
CA ASP A 24 17.07 -25.38 2.62
C ASP A 24 18.24 -24.52 3.13
N LYS A 25 18.28 -24.22 4.43
CA LYS A 25 19.36 -23.49 5.12
C LYS A 25 19.67 -22.13 4.47
N VAL A 26 18.63 -21.40 4.07
CA VAL A 26 18.81 -20.04 3.49
C VAL A 26 19.45 -19.11 4.51
N ASP A 27 20.30 -18.18 4.07
CA ASP A 27 20.96 -17.22 4.96
C ASP A 27 20.03 -16.08 5.39
N LEU A 28 19.13 -15.67 4.50
CA LEU A 28 18.22 -14.53 4.69
C LEU A 28 16.83 -14.89 4.20
N VAL A 29 15.81 -14.21 4.75
CA VAL A 29 14.42 -14.29 4.32
C VAL A 29 13.86 -12.89 4.10
N PHE A 30 12.91 -12.77 3.16
CA PHE A 30 12.13 -11.58 2.92
C PHE A 30 10.66 -11.86 3.21
N GLY A 31 9.90 -10.82 3.55
CA GLY A 31 8.48 -10.93 3.80
C GLY A 31 7.65 -11.23 2.56
N PRO A 32 6.48 -11.86 2.75
CA PRO A 32 5.50 -12.11 1.70
C PRO A 32 4.55 -10.91 1.54
N PHE A 33 3.87 -10.80 0.42
CA PHE A 33 2.66 -9.99 0.33
C PHE A 33 1.49 -10.83 0.90
N SER A 34 0.66 -10.40 1.77
CA SER A 34 0.38 -9.11 2.40
C SER A 34 0.43 -9.24 3.94
N SER A 35 -0.20 -8.30 4.69
CA SER A 35 -0.28 -8.34 6.17
C SER A 35 -0.85 -9.66 6.70
N LEU A 36 -1.78 -10.30 5.97
CA LEU A 36 -2.35 -11.60 6.31
C LEU A 36 -1.27 -12.69 6.44
N LEU A 37 -0.30 -12.70 5.55
CA LEU A 37 0.79 -13.69 5.50
C LEU A 37 1.99 -13.25 6.34
N THR A 38 2.25 -11.95 6.42
CA THR A 38 3.34 -11.38 7.22
C THR A 38 3.20 -11.70 8.70
N VAL A 39 1.99 -11.66 9.25
CA VAL A 39 1.77 -12.00 10.68
C VAL A 39 2.33 -13.37 11.04
N PRO A 40 1.96 -14.49 10.41
CA PRO A 40 2.52 -15.79 10.75
C PRO A 40 3.97 -15.97 10.27
N ALA A 41 4.37 -15.43 9.11
CA ALA A 41 5.73 -15.58 8.58
C ALA A 41 6.78 -14.92 9.49
N SER A 42 6.51 -13.71 9.96
CA SER A 42 7.43 -12.96 10.84
C SER A 42 7.65 -13.67 12.20
N GLN A 43 6.64 -14.39 12.70
CA GLN A 43 6.79 -15.21 13.91
C GLN A 43 7.71 -16.41 13.68
N VAL A 44 7.65 -17.03 12.50
CA VAL A 44 8.59 -18.10 12.16
C VAL A 44 10.01 -17.54 12.07
N ALA A 45 10.24 -16.45 11.35
CA ALA A 45 11.52 -15.78 11.26
C ALA A 45 12.07 -15.42 12.66
N LYS A 46 11.22 -14.89 13.54
CA LYS A 46 11.58 -14.57 14.93
C LYS A 46 12.06 -15.79 15.72
N ARG A 47 11.34 -16.91 15.60
CA ARG A 47 11.69 -18.18 16.30
C ARG A 47 13.09 -18.66 15.96
N TYR A 48 13.54 -18.41 14.73
CA TYR A 48 14.86 -18.81 14.25
C TYR A 48 15.88 -17.66 14.24
N SER A 49 15.55 -16.50 14.83
CA SER A 49 16.41 -15.32 14.93
C SER A 49 16.83 -14.73 13.57
N TYR A 50 15.97 -14.86 12.55
CA TYR A 50 16.17 -14.24 11.26
C TYR A 50 15.71 -12.79 11.26
N ALA A 51 16.48 -11.91 10.63
CA ALA A 51 16.00 -10.59 10.22
C ALA A 51 14.88 -10.75 9.20
N PHE A 52 13.83 -9.94 9.32
CA PHE A 52 12.66 -10.04 8.47
C PHE A 52 12.37 -8.67 7.83
N LEU A 53 12.91 -8.47 6.62
CA LEU A 53 12.65 -7.28 5.84
C LEU A 53 11.34 -7.49 5.07
N GLU A 54 10.35 -6.66 5.39
CA GLU A 54 8.98 -6.82 4.90
C GLU A 54 8.60 -5.66 3.96
N PRO A 55 8.53 -5.89 2.63
CA PRO A 55 8.23 -4.83 1.69
C PRO A 55 6.76 -4.44 1.59
N ALA A 56 5.81 -5.33 1.95
CA ALA A 56 4.42 -5.14 1.52
C ALA A 56 3.33 -5.49 2.56
N GLY A 57 3.69 -5.92 3.76
CA GLY A 57 2.72 -6.37 4.78
C GLY A 57 2.86 -5.62 6.11
N GLY A 58 2.39 -4.38 6.21
CA GLY A 58 2.56 -3.51 7.39
C GLY A 58 1.27 -3.10 8.09
N GLY A 59 0.29 -4.02 8.20
CA GLY A 59 -0.96 -3.78 8.94
C GLY A 59 -0.77 -3.74 10.47
N PRO A 60 -1.74 -3.18 11.23
CA PRO A 60 -1.62 -3.01 12.68
C PRO A 60 -1.32 -4.30 13.45
N LYS A 61 -1.87 -5.44 13.01
CA LYS A 61 -1.64 -6.75 13.63
C LYS A 61 -0.18 -7.21 13.53
N VAL A 62 0.56 -6.73 12.52
CA VAL A 62 1.98 -7.04 12.34
C VAL A 62 2.80 -6.41 13.46
N PHE A 63 2.61 -5.11 13.73
CA PHE A 63 3.34 -4.37 14.76
C PHE A 63 2.87 -4.69 16.17
N ALA A 64 1.60 -5.09 16.35
CA ALA A 64 1.09 -5.55 17.64
C ALA A 64 1.84 -6.77 18.21
N GLN A 65 2.56 -7.52 17.36
CA GLN A 65 3.44 -8.62 17.78
C GLN A 65 4.72 -8.14 18.49
N LYS A 66 5.09 -6.86 18.36
CA LYS A 66 6.28 -6.25 18.96
C LYS A 66 7.59 -7.02 18.66
N LEU A 67 7.75 -7.41 17.39
CA LEU A 67 8.90 -8.18 16.94
C LEU A 67 10.08 -7.27 16.62
N ASN A 68 11.20 -7.45 17.33
CA ASN A 68 12.42 -6.65 17.12
C ASN A 68 13.27 -7.11 15.93
N ASN A 69 12.90 -8.15 15.23
CA ASN A 69 13.58 -8.66 14.03
C ASN A 69 12.83 -8.29 12.74
N LEU A 70 11.66 -7.66 12.84
CA LEU A 70 10.85 -7.20 11.73
C LEU A 70 11.21 -5.75 11.38
N PHE A 71 11.30 -5.46 10.09
CA PHE A 71 11.54 -4.13 9.54
C PHE A 71 10.61 -3.93 8.35
N PHE A 72 9.58 -3.13 8.53
CA PHE A 72 8.66 -2.81 7.44
C PHE A 72 9.30 -1.78 6.50
N VAL A 73 9.56 -2.18 5.27
CA VAL A 73 10.35 -1.41 4.30
C VAL A 73 9.43 -0.55 3.44
N GLN A 74 8.67 0.30 4.11
CA GLN A 74 7.88 1.39 3.57
C GLN A 74 8.02 2.60 4.51
N PRO A 75 7.59 3.81 4.13
CA PRO A 75 7.81 5.00 4.96
C PRO A 75 6.99 5.02 6.25
N ALA A 76 5.84 4.33 6.31
CA ALA A 76 4.94 4.34 7.47
C ALA A 76 4.14 3.03 7.57
N PRO A 77 3.57 2.67 8.76
CA PRO A 77 2.55 1.63 8.85
C PRO A 77 1.40 1.88 7.87
N VAL A 78 0.89 0.81 7.24
CA VAL A 78 -0.07 0.94 6.12
C VAL A 78 -1.36 1.68 6.48
N VAL A 79 -1.79 1.66 7.74
CA VAL A 79 -2.97 2.41 8.19
C VAL A 79 -2.84 3.91 7.90
N LYS A 80 -1.60 4.44 7.91
CA LYS A 80 -1.32 5.84 7.57
C LYS A 80 -1.46 6.18 6.09
N SER A 81 -1.61 5.17 5.22
CA SER A 81 -1.94 5.43 3.82
C SER A 81 -3.31 6.08 3.66
N GLY A 82 -4.25 5.81 4.57
CA GLY A 82 -5.53 6.51 4.65
C GLY A 82 -5.43 7.93 5.20
N ASP A 83 -4.41 8.20 6.03
CA ASP A 83 -4.23 9.52 6.65
C ASP A 83 -4.04 10.62 5.61
N VAL A 84 -3.23 10.37 4.57
CA VAL A 84 -2.95 11.39 3.54
C VAL A 84 -4.20 11.78 2.75
N PHE A 85 -5.13 10.83 2.51
CA PHE A 85 -6.41 11.13 1.90
C PHE A 85 -7.32 11.91 2.86
N ALA A 86 -7.41 11.48 4.11
CA ALA A 86 -8.20 12.17 5.11
C ALA A 86 -7.68 13.59 5.38
N ASP A 87 -6.36 13.77 5.50
CA ASP A 87 -5.72 15.09 5.67
C ASP A 87 -6.03 16.01 4.51
N TRP A 88 -5.91 15.51 3.28
CA TRP A 88 -6.24 16.29 2.10
C TRP A 88 -7.71 16.70 2.08
N ILE A 89 -8.67 15.78 2.27
CA ILE A 89 -10.11 16.08 2.32
C ILE A 89 -10.41 17.12 3.39
N LEU A 90 -9.85 16.96 4.58
CA LEU A 90 -10.10 17.87 5.70
C LEU A 90 -9.41 19.23 5.54
N SER A 91 -8.41 19.35 4.68
CA SER A 91 -7.77 20.61 4.32
C SER A 91 -8.58 21.43 3.31
N LEU A 92 -9.57 20.82 2.63
CA LEU A 92 -10.39 21.53 1.67
C LEU A 92 -11.22 22.66 2.34
N PRO A 93 -11.50 23.76 1.61
CA PRO A 93 -12.45 24.79 2.08
C PRO A 93 -13.79 24.16 2.47
N ALA A 94 -14.46 24.71 3.48
CA ALA A 94 -15.68 24.14 4.06
C ALA A 94 -16.80 23.92 3.02
N ASP A 95 -16.92 24.81 2.03
CA ASP A 95 -17.89 24.70 0.93
C ASP A 95 -17.54 23.62 -0.11
N LYS A 96 -16.29 23.18 -0.16
CA LYS A 96 -15.77 22.12 -1.05
C LYS A 96 -15.66 20.76 -0.37
N ARG A 97 -15.72 20.76 0.96
CA ARG A 97 -15.58 19.53 1.75
C ARG A 97 -16.81 18.64 1.58
N PRO A 98 -16.62 17.32 1.38
CA PRO A 98 -17.73 16.37 1.29
C PRO A 98 -18.55 16.35 2.60
N LYS A 99 -19.83 16.01 2.50
CA LYS A 99 -20.74 15.91 3.65
C LYS A 99 -21.08 14.46 4.01
N THR A 100 -20.95 13.55 3.07
CA THR A 100 -21.32 12.14 3.21
C THR A 100 -20.24 11.23 2.66
N ALA A 101 -20.07 10.08 3.31
CA ALA A 101 -19.13 9.04 2.87
C ALA A 101 -19.76 7.65 2.97
N ALA A 102 -19.35 6.77 2.04
CA ALA A 102 -19.62 5.34 2.09
C ALA A 102 -18.31 4.58 2.17
N TYR A 103 -18.36 3.41 2.81
CA TYR A 103 -17.22 2.54 3.04
C TYR A 103 -17.53 1.11 2.61
N THR A 104 -16.66 0.54 1.79
CA THR A 104 -16.68 -0.88 1.42
C THR A 104 -15.36 -1.48 1.84
N GLU A 105 -15.39 -2.43 2.76
CA GLU A 105 -14.22 -2.85 3.53
C GLU A 105 -14.02 -4.35 3.35
N LEU A 106 -12.92 -4.74 2.74
CA LEU A 106 -12.49 -6.13 2.73
C LEU A 106 -12.16 -6.57 4.16
N ASP A 107 -12.67 -7.72 4.61
CA ASP A 107 -12.29 -8.35 5.88
C ASP A 107 -10.86 -8.89 5.80
N ASP A 108 -9.91 -7.99 5.94
CA ASP A 108 -8.47 -8.21 5.72
C ASP A 108 -7.65 -7.33 6.68
N PRO A 109 -6.55 -7.84 7.27
CA PRO A 109 -5.75 -7.08 8.24
C PRO A 109 -4.98 -5.90 7.65
N PHE A 110 -4.98 -5.69 6.34
CA PHE A 110 -4.46 -4.52 5.66
C PHE A 110 -5.58 -3.53 5.32
N ALA A 111 -6.59 -3.98 4.57
CA ALA A 111 -7.57 -3.12 3.91
C ALA A 111 -8.57 -2.49 4.88
N GLN A 112 -9.16 -3.30 5.77
CA GLN A 112 -10.17 -2.83 6.71
C GLN A 112 -9.65 -1.74 7.65
N PRO A 113 -8.48 -1.86 8.33
CA PRO A 113 -8.00 -0.82 9.23
C PRO A 113 -7.76 0.54 8.56
N ILE A 114 -7.43 0.56 7.26
CA ILE A 114 -7.24 1.81 6.50
C ILE A 114 -8.58 2.53 6.33
N ALA A 115 -9.61 1.81 5.89
CA ALA A 115 -10.94 2.38 5.70
C ALA A 115 -11.58 2.83 7.03
N GLU A 116 -11.45 2.02 8.08
CA GLU A 116 -11.91 2.36 9.43
C GLU A 116 -11.23 3.62 9.99
N ASN A 117 -9.92 3.77 9.75
CA ASN A 117 -9.18 4.96 10.17
C ASN A 117 -9.70 6.22 9.45
N ILE A 118 -9.92 6.15 8.14
CA ILE A 118 -10.50 7.26 7.37
C ILE A 118 -11.91 7.58 7.90
N ARG A 119 -12.74 6.55 8.12
CA ARG A 119 -14.10 6.71 8.65
C ARG A 119 -14.10 7.43 10.00
N THR A 120 -13.29 6.96 10.92
CA THR A 120 -13.17 7.57 12.26
C THR A 120 -12.83 9.05 12.18
N ARG A 121 -11.87 9.42 11.32
CA ARG A 121 -11.45 10.80 11.13
C ARG A 121 -12.52 11.66 10.45
N PHE A 122 -13.22 11.10 9.47
CA PHE A 122 -14.30 11.79 8.77
C PHE A 122 -15.50 12.03 9.69
N GLU A 123 -15.92 11.04 10.47
CA GLU A 123 -17.01 11.18 11.44
C GLU A 123 -16.68 12.21 12.51
N ALA A 124 -15.45 12.23 13.03
CA ALA A 124 -14.97 13.25 13.97
C ALA A 124 -15.02 14.66 13.38
N ALA A 125 -14.89 14.80 12.05
CA ALA A 125 -14.97 16.07 11.33
C ALA A 125 -16.39 16.41 10.83
N GLY A 126 -17.41 15.61 11.16
CA GLY A 126 -18.80 15.83 10.80
C GLY A 126 -19.21 15.33 9.40
N ILE A 127 -18.37 14.56 8.71
CA ILE A 127 -18.74 13.87 7.46
C ILE A 127 -19.52 12.62 7.85
N LYS A 128 -20.77 12.52 7.42
CA LYS A 128 -21.68 11.44 7.82
C LYS A 128 -21.41 10.16 7.06
N THR A 129 -21.29 9.05 7.75
CA THR A 129 -21.36 7.71 7.14
C THR A 129 -22.78 7.42 6.71
N VAL A 130 -23.01 7.24 5.40
CA VAL A 130 -24.32 6.92 4.82
C VAL A 130 -24.43 5.46 4.40
N TYR A 131 -23.32 4.76 4.25
CA TYR A 131 -23.26 3.33 4.03
C TYR A 131 -21.91 2.76 4.49
N GLN A 132 -21.93 1.57 5.05
CA GLN A 132 -20.75 0.78 5.40
C GLN A 132 -21.05 -0.70 5.20
N GLN A 133 -20.12 -1.42 4.59
CA GLN A 133 -20.22 -2.87 4.40
C GLN A 133 -18.83 -3.50 4.48
N VAL A 134 -18.64 -4.38 5.46
CA VAL A 134 -17.52 -5.32 5.46
C VAL A 134 -17.91 -6.52 4.60
N TYR A 135 -17.01 -6.99 3.73
CA TYR A 135 -17.25 -8.13 2.86
C TYR A 135 -16.09 -9.13 2.93
N PRO A 136 -16.37 -10.43 2.81
CA PRO A 136 -15.35 -11.47 2.86
C PRO A 136 -14.48 -11.49 1.60
N ALA A 137 -13.25 -12.05 1.73
CA ALA A 137 -12.25 -12.08 0.65
C ALA A 137 -12.70 -12.86 -0.59
N GLU A 138 -13.63 -13.80 -0.43
CA GLU A 138 -14.19 -14.61 -1.53
C GLU A 138 -15.23 -13.87 -2.37
N THR A 139 -15.59 -12.62 -2.00
CA THR A 139 -16.58 -11.82 -2.74
C THR A 139 -16.06 -11.48 -4.14
N GLN A 140 -16.77 -11.95 -5.16
CA GLN A 140 -16.45 -11.67 -6.56
C GLN A 140 -17.50 -10.80 -7.23
N ASP A 141 -18.76 -10.87 -6.79
CA ASP A 141 -19.85 -10.05 -7.30
C ASP A 141 -20.16 -8.89 -6.36
N PHE A 142 -19.89 -7.68 -6.82
CA PHE A 142 -20.11 -6.45 -6.07
C PHE A 142 -21.42 -5.74 -6.41
N SER A 143 -22.27 -6.34 -7.26
CA SER A 143 -23.51 -5.71 -7.75
C SER A 143 -24.43 -5.27 -6.61
N ALA A 144 -24.67 -6.13 -5.63
CA ALA A 144 -25.54 -5.82 -4.50
C ALA A 144 -24.93 -4.76 -3.55
N ILE A 145 -23.62 -4.80 -3.31
CA ILE A 145 -22.91 -3.84 -2.47
C ILE A 145 -22.92 -2.47 -3.14
N MET A 146 -22.54 -2.39 -4.41
CA MET A 146 -22.48 -1.12 -5.14
C MET A 146 -23.85 -0.53 -5.40
N ALA A 147 -24.91 -1.35 -5.58
CA ALA A 147 -26.28 -0.85 -5.67
C ALA A 147 -26.71 -0.11 -4.39
N LYS A 148 -26.28 -0.58 -3.21
CA LYS A 148 -26.54 0.10 -1.95
C LYS A 148 -25.70 1.38 -1.81
N VAL A 149 -24.46 1.39 -2.28
CA VAL A 149 -23.63 2.62 -2.35
C VAL A 149 -24.33 3.65 -3.23
N VAL A 150 -24.82 3.26 -4.42
CA VAL A 150 -25.56 4.14 -5.34
C VAL A 150 -26.82 4.70 -4.69
N ALA A 151 -27.59 3.84 -4.02
CA ALA A 151 -28.81 4.26 -3.31
C ALA A 151 -28.52 5.25 -2.17
N ALA A 152 -27.40 5.09 -1.48
CA ALA A 152 -26.96 6.00 -0.41
C ALA A 152 -26.42 7.33 -0.96
N ASN A 153 -26.05 7.41 -2.23
CA ASN A 153 -25.55 8.59 -2.96
C ASN A 153 -24.48 9.39 -2.17
N PRO A 154 -23.35 8.77 -1.79
CA PRO A 154 -22.30 9.42 -1.03
C PRO A 154 -21.51 10.42 -1.87
N ASP A 155 -21.01 11.50 -1.22
CA ASP A 155 -20.01 12.38 -1.84
C ASP A 155 -18.66 11.66 -2.01
N VAL A 156 -18.28 10.82 -1.03
CA VAL A 156 -17.02 10.06 -1.00
C VAL A 156 -17.31 8.56 -0.96
N LEU A 157 -16.60 7.80 -1.79
CA LEU A 157 -16.47 6.35 -1.62
C LEU A 157 -15.03 6.02 -1.19
N VAL A 158 -14.92 5.34 -0.06
CA VAL A 158 -13.67 4.76 0.44
C VAL A 158 -13.75 3.25 0.30
N GLY A 159 -12.87 2.68 -0.52
CA GLY A 159 -12.68 1.24 -0.64
C GLY A 159 -11.45 0.81 0.18
N GLY A 160 -11.68 0.07 1.26
CA GLY A 160 -10.65 -0.78 1.87
C GLY A 160 -10.52 -2.03 1.01
N THR A 161 -9.54 -2.05 0.12
CA THR A 161 -9.45 -3.02 -0.98
C THR A 161 -8.05 -3.62 -1.10
N GLN A 162 -8.00 -4.79 -1.72
CA GLN A 162 -6.84 -5.34 -2.44
C GLN A 162 -7.05 -5.07 -3.96
N ASN A 163 -6.36 -5.81 -4.84
CA ASN A 163 -6.39 -5.51 -6.27
C ASN A 163 -7.71 -5.91 -6.94
N GLU A 164 -8.10 -7.19 -6.86
CA GLU A 164 -9.21 -7.72 -7.66
C GLU A 164 -10.57 -7.13 -7.23
N ASP A 165 -10.79 -6.95 -5.94
CA ASP A 165 -12.00 -6.32 -5.42
C ASP A 165 -12.07 -4.81 -5.75
N ALA A 166 -10.93 -4.10 -5.76
CA ALA A 166 -10.87 -2.73 -6.26
C ALA A 166 -11.33 -2.64 -7.72
N TYR A 167 -10.82 -3.54 -8.56
CA TYR A 167 -11.20 -3.58 -9.98
C TYR A 167 -12.68 -3.92 -10.17
N ALA A 168 -13.19 -4.88 -9.41
CA ALA A 168 -14.59 -5.29 -9.48
C ALA A 168 -15.53 -4.16 -9.02
N GLN A 169 -15.20 -3.45 -7.95
CA GLN A 169 -15.97 -2.30 -7.47
C GLN A 169 -16.05 -1.19 -8.52
N VAL A 170 -14.91 -0.81 -9.12
CA VAL A 170 -14.89 0.23 -10.19
C VAL A 170 -15.71 -0.20 -11.38
N LYS A 171 -15.53 -1.44 -11.90
CA LYS A 171 -16.33 -1.95 -13.02
C LYS A 171 -17.83 -1.91 -12.74
N THR A 172 -18.22 -2.29 -11.53
CA THR A 172 -19.64 -2.29 -11.13
C THR A 172 -20.20 -0.87 -11.07
N LEU A 173 -19.45 0.10 -10.53
CA LEU A 173 -19.85 1.51 -10.51
C LEU A 173 -19.98 2.11 -11.92
N VAL A 174 -19.09 1.73 -12.85
CA VAL A 174 -19.16 2.11 -14.26
C VAL A 174 -20.46 1.59 -14.89
N GLN A 175 -20.79 0.31 -14.65
CA GLN A 175 -22.04 -0.30 -15.15
C GLN A 175 -23.29 0.39 -14.57
N LEU A 176 -23.25 0.74 -13.28
CA LEU A 176 -24.32 1.45 -12.59
C LEU A 176 -24.36 2.95 -12.93
N LYS A 177 -23.42 3.45 -13.72
CA LYS A 177 -23.29 4.87 -14.11
C LYS A 177 -23.26 5.83 -12.93
N PHE A 178 -22.70 5.41 -11.79
CA PHE A 178 -22.56 6.21 -10.60
C PHE A 178 -21.09 6.61 -10.37
N SER A 179 -20.82 7.90 -10.28
CA SER A 179 -19.49 8.45 -10.05
C SER A 179 -19.53 9.31 -8.78
N PRO A 180 -18.91 8.85 -7.65
CA PRO A 180 -18.80 9.68 -6.46
C PRO A 180 -17.88 10.89 -6.73
N LYS A 181 -18.07 11.99 -6.00
CA LYS A 181 -17.23 13.19 -6.15
C LYS A 181 -15.77 12.96 -5.77
N PHE A 182 -15.55 12.04 -4.83
CA PHE A 182 -14.24 11.61 -4.37
C PHE A 182 -14.22 10.08 -4.25
N MET A 183 -13.15 9.46 -4.68
CA MET A 183 -12.97 8.00 -4.57
C MET A 183 -11.53 7.69 -4.15
N PHE A 184 -11.41 6.94 -3.07
CA PHE A 184 -10.15 6.42 -2.58
C PHE A 184 -10.21 4.90 -2.50
N LEU A 185 -9.18 4.23 -3.01
CA LEU A 185 -8.99 2.78 -2.90
C LEU A 185 -7.65 2.52 -2.22
N SER A 186 -7.66 1.73 -1.15
CA SER A 186 -6.46 1.49 -0.34
C SER A 186 -5.38 0.74 -1.11
N ASN A 187 -5.76 -0.14 -2.02
CA ASN A 187 -4.89 -0.83 -2.97
C ASN A 187 -5.61 -1.06 -4.29
N GLY A 188 -4.89 -1.56 -5.31
CA GLY A 188 -5.37 -1.80 -6.67
C GLY A 188 -5.27 -0.56 -7.56
N ALA A 189 -5.77 0.59 -7.12
CA ALA A 189 -5.67 1.82 -7.89
C ALA A 189 -4.25 2.41 -7.96
N ASN A 190 -3.33 1.94 -7.13
CA ASN A 190 -1.91 2.31 -7.15
C ASN A 190 -1.07 1.47 -8.13
N SER A 191 -1.66 0.50 -8.83
CA SER A 191 -0.96 -0.31 -9.84
C SER A 191 -1.02 0.35 -11.22
N PRO A 192 0.10 0.90 -11.74
CA PRO A 192 0.08 1.70 -12.95
C PRO A 192 -0.19 0.91 -14.23
N LEU A 193 0.08 -0.40 -14.25
CA LEU A 193 -0.16 -1.28 -15.40
C LEU A 193 -1.49 -2.01 -15.32
N GLU A 194 -1.78 -2.61 -14.17
CA GLU A 194 -2.95 -3.48 -14.06
C GLU A 194 -4.25 -2.70 -13.96
N PHE A 195 -4.28 -1.66 -13.13
CA PHE A 195 -5.51 -0.93 -12.89
C PHE A 195 -6.18 -0.41 -14.17
N PRO A 196 -5.48 0.36 -15.04
CA PRO A 196 -6.10 0.81 -16.29
C PRO A 196 -6.47 -0.34 -17.24
N THR A 197 -5.69 -1.42 -17.25
CA THR A 197 -6.00 -2.61 -18.07
C THR A 197 -7.26 -3.29 -17.59
N LYS A 198 -7.48 -3.38 -16.29
CA LYS A 198 -8.62 -4.08 -15.69
C LYS A 198 -9.91 -3.27 -15.72
N VAL A 199 -9.85 -1.95 -15.47
CA VAL A 199 -11.05 -1.11 -15.35
C VAL A 199 -11.36 -0.30 -16.62
N GLY A 200 -10.45 -0.27 -17.58
CA GLY A 200 -10.45 0.60 -18.74
C GLY A 200 -9.77 1.95 -18.45
N PRO A 201 -8.79 2.38 -19.27
CA PRO A 201 -8.01 3.59 -18.98
C PRO A 201 -8.87 4.86 -18.87
N GLN A 202 -9.98 4.93 -19.60
CA GLN A 202 -10.97 6.03 -19.54
C GLN A 202 -11.72 6.12 -18.20
N ASN A 203 -11.68 5.07 -17.38
CA ASN A 203 -12.37 5.01 -16.09
C ASN A 203 -11.46 5.26 -14.88
N THR A 204 -10.20 5.63 -15.11
CA THR A 204 -9.25 5.84 -14.02
C THR A 204 -9.29 7.25 -13.45
N ALA A 205 -9.65 8.25 -14.27
CA ALA A 205 -9.53 9.66 -13.97
C ALA A 205 -10.12 10.07 -12.61
N GLY A 206 -9.32 10.74 -11.79
CA GLY A 206 -9.71 11.26 -10.49
C GLY A 206 -9.75 10.26 -9.35
N ILE A 207 -9.56 8.95 -9.61
CA ILE A 207 -9.44 7.93 -8.54
C ILE A 207 -8.12 8.15 -7.80
N MET A 208 -8.17 8.05 -6.47
CA MET A 208 -7.05 8.27 -5.56
C MET A 208 -6.64 6.99 -4.85
N SER A 209 -5.37 6.92 -4.50
CA SER A 209 -4.78 5.93 -3.62
C SER A 209 -3.60 6.55 -2.86
N ALA A 210 -2.88 5.76 -2.08
CA ALA A 210 -1.61 6.16 -1.49
C ALA A 210 -0.45 5.49 -2.21
N GLY A 211 0.70 6.13 -2.18
CA GLY A 211 1.96 5.59 -2.69
C GLY A 211 3.15 6.17 -1.95
N ASP A 212 4.26 5.47 -2.02
CA ASP A 212 5.50 5.82 -1.34
C ASP A 212 6.65 6.09 -2.31
N TRP A 213 6.52 5.63 -3.55
CA TRP A 213 7.45 5.89 -4.63
C TRP A 213 6.70 6.33 -5.90
N PHE A 214 7.34 7.16 -6.69
CA PHE A 214 6.83 7.62 -7.99
C PHE A 214 7.99 8.02 -8.92
N PRO A 215 7.80 8.00 -10.24
CA PRO A 215 8.80 8.44 -11.20
C PRO A 215 9.25 9.88 -10.94
N GLY A 216 10.57 10.11 -11.02
CA GLY A 216 11.16 11.42 -10.73
C GLY A 216 11.27 11.74 -9.23
N SER A 217 11.17 10.73 -8.36
CA SER A 217 11.58 10.83 -6.96
C SER A 217 13.05 11.23 -6.86
N THR A 218 13.36 12.12 -5.90
CA THR A 218 14.73 12.57 -5.61
C THR A 218 15.40 11.75 -4.51
N ALA A 219 14.75 10.70 -4.03
CA ALA A 219 15.30 9.78 -3.03
C ALA A 219 16.57 9.07 -3.56
N ALA A 220 17.45 8.70 -2.64
CA ALA A 220 18.76 8.11 -2.96
C ALA A 220 18.64 6.87 -3.84
N GLY A 221 19.30 6.87 -5.00
CA GLY A 221 19.30 5.75 -5.95
C GLY A 221 18.03 5.61 -6.80
N SER A 222 17.02 6.50 -6.67
CA SER A 222 15.76 6.39 -7.40
C SER A 222 15.94 6.50 -8.93
N ALA A 223 16.83 7.37 -9.40
CA ALA A 223 17.11 7.50 -10.83
C ALA A 223 17.79 6.24 -11.41
N ASP A 224 18.77 5.69 -10.68
CA ASP A 224 19.48 4.47 -11.09
C ASP A 224 18.55 3.24 -11.05
N PHE A 225 17.71 3.13 -10.01
CA PHE A 225 16.67 2.10 -9.94
C PHE A 225 15.74 2.16 -11.15
N THR A 226 15.21 3.36 -11.45
CA THR A 226 14.32 3.56 -12.60
C THR A 226 14.98 3.13 -13.91
N ALA A 227 16.21 3.57 -14.17
CA ALA A 227 16.93 3.21 -15.37
C ALA A 227 17.22 1.70 -15.46
N ALA A 228 17.66 1.09 -14.36
CA ALA A 228 17.94 -0.35 -14.29
C ALA A 228 16.66 -1.19 -14.46
N TYR A 229 15.56 -0.78 -13.83
CA TYR A 229 14.29 -1.48 -13.93
C TYR A 229 13.76 -1.49 -15.37
N VAL A 230 13.69 -0.31 -16.00
CA VAL A 230 13.22 -0.18 -17.38
C VAL A 230 14.12 -0.97 -18.34
N LYS A 231 15.44 -0.93 -18.14
CA LYS A 231 16.38 -1.71 -18.96
C LYS A 231 16.14 -3.22 -18.84
N ALA A 232 15.83 -3.71 -17.65
CA ALA A 232 15.64 -5.13 -17.37
C ALA A 232 14.26 -5.66 -17.79
N ASN A 233 13.22 -4.87 -17.57
CA ASN A 233 11.82 -5.31 -17.70
C ASN A 233 11.07 -4.67 -18.87
N GLY A 234 11.65 -3.65 -19.51
CA GLY A 234 10.96 -2.84 -20.52
C GLY A 234 9.99 -1.82 -19.91
N GLY A 235 9.10 -1.26 -20.72
CA GLY A 235 8.14 -0.26 -20.31
C GLY A 235 8.75 1.14 -20.15
N THR A 236 8.19 1.95 -19.29
CA THR A 236 8.64 3.31 -18.98
C THR A 236 8.67 3.52 -17.46
N ALA A 237 9.24 4.63 -17.00
CA ALA A 237 9.21 4.97 -15.58
C ALA A 237 7.79 5.03 -15.00
N ASP A 238 6.81 5.51 -15.79
CA ASP A 238 5.41 5.62 -15.36
C ASP A 238 4.69 4.26 -15.21
N THR A 239 5.31 3.16 -15.65
CA THR A 239 4.75 1.81 -15.54
C THR A 239 5.38 0.98 -14.42
N ILE A 240 6.31 1.56 -13.66
CA ILE A 240 6.93 0.89 -12.52
C ILE A 240 5.95 0.92 -11.34
N ASP A 241 5.62 -0.26 -10.83
CA ASP A 241 4.82 -0.41 -9.61
C ASP A 241 5.67 -0.06 -8.37
N ASN A 242 5.08 0.64 -7.39
CA ASN A 242 5.79 1.01 -6.16
C ASN A 242 6.28 -0.21 -5.38
N SER A 243 5.58 -1.35 -5.45
CA SER A 243 6.04 -2.61 -4.83
C SER A 243 7.41 -3.06 -5.34
N SER A 244 7.76 -2.72 -6.60
CA SER A 244 9.11 -2.97 -7.12
C SER A 244 10.17 -2.10 -6.44
N ALA A 245 9.84 -0.87 -6.11
CA ALA A 245 10.74 0.03 -5.36
C ALA A 245 10.87 -0.42 -3.89
N GLU A 246 9.79 -0.88 -3.28
CA GLU A 246 9.76 -1.43 -1.93
C GLU A 246 10.67 -2.67 -1.82
N ALA A 247 10.52 -3.61 -2.76
CA ALA A 247 11.38 -4.81 -2.82
C ALA A 247 12.85 -4.45 -3.08
N PHE A 248 13.12 -3.47 -3.96
CA PHE A 248 14.47 -2.98 -4.22
C PHE A 248 15.10 -2.33 -2.99
N ALA A 249 14.32 -1.57 -2.22
CA ALA A 249 14.76 -0.95 -0.96
C ALA A 249 15.23 -2.01 0.07
N CYS A 250 14.60 -3.18 0.13
CA CYS A 250 15.10 -4.29 0.95
C CYS A 250 16.54 -4.68 0.57
N GLY A 251 16.85 -4.74 -0.72
CA GLY A 251 18.20 -4.99 -1.22
C GLY A 251 19.19 -3.88 -0.85
N GLN A 252 18.78 -2.61 -1.00
CA GLN A 252 19.62 -1.46 -0.61
C GLN A 252 19.96 -1.47 0.88
N LEU A 253 19.02 -1.84 1.74
CA LEU A 253 19.26 -1.95 3.18
C LEU A 253 20.31 -3.02 3.51
N LEU A 254 20.22 -4.19 2.88
CA LEU A 254 21.20 -5.25 3.06
C LEU A 254 22.60 -4.83 2.56
N GLU A 255 22.66 -4.20 1.39
CA GLU A 255 23.91 -3.66 0.84
C GLU A 255 24.53 -2.61 1.77
N ALA A 256 23.72 -1.68 2.28
CA ALA A 256 24.18 -0.64 3.19
C ALA A 256 24.70 -1.21 4.52
N VAL A 257 24.00 -2.22 5.09
CA VAL A 257 24.49 -2.92 6.29
C VAL A 257 25.80 -3.63 5.99
N ALA A 258 25.90 -4.37 4.89
CA ALA A 258 27.13 -5.07 4.50
C ALA A 258 28.29 -4.11 4.26
N ALA A 259 28.06 -2.99 3.59
CA ALA A 259 29.08 -1.96 3.36
C ALA A 259 29.61 -1.36 4.67
N LYS A 260 28.72 -1.07 5.62
CA LYS A 260 29.03 -0.45 6.90
C LYS A 260 29.73 -1.39 7.86
N THR A 261 29.27 -2.65 7.92
CA THR A 261 29.70 -3.60 8.98
C THR A 261 30.67 -4.67 8.49
N ARG A 262 30.80 -4.86 7.17
CA ARG A 262 31.50 -5.97 6.53
C ARG A 262 30.93 -7.35 6.89
N LYS A 263 29.64 -7.38 7.28
CA LYS A 263 28.88 -8.58 7.65
C LYS A 263 27.46 -8.52 7.10
N ILE A 264 26.86 -9.69 6.91
CA ILE A 264 25.49 -9.82 6.42
C ILE A 264 24.72 -10.92 7.18
N ASP A 265 25.15 -11.26 8.40
CA ASP A 265 24.39 -12.17 9.25
C ASP A 265 23.17 -11.50 9.88
N ASN A 266 22.17 -12.33 10.23
CA ASN A 266 20.88 -11.85 10.74
C ASN A 266 21.02 -10.97 12.01
N ALA A 267 21.92 -11.30 12.94
CA ALA A 267 22.10 -10.53 14.18
C ALA A 267 22.68 -9.15 13.88
N THR A 268 23.65 -9.07 12.96
CA THR A 268 24.22 -7.80 12.51
C THR A 268 23.18 -6.93 11.79
N ILE A 269 22.34 -7.52 10.93
CA ILE A 269 21.26 -6.81 10.23
C ILE A 269 20.27 -6.23 11.26
N ILE A 270 19.76 -7.05 12.17
CA ILE A 270 18.81 -6.62 13.21
C ILE A 270 19.39 -5.48 14.03
N THR A 271 20.61 -5.62 14.54
CA THR A 271 21.24 -4.60 15.37
C THR A 271 21.48 -3.30 14.60
N SER A 272 21.91 -3.40 13.34
CA SER A 272 22.23 -2.24 12.51
C SER A 272 20.98 -1.44 12.14
N LEU A 273 19.91 -2.10 11.70
CA LEU A 273 18.71 -1.43 11.23
C LEU A 273 17.96 -0.70 12.34
N HIS A 274 18.11 -1.09 13.61
CA HIS A 274 17.59 -0.32 14.75
C HIS A 274 18.40 0.94 15.06
N GLN A 275 19.50 1.22 14.35
CA GLN A 275 20.40 2.32 14.62
C GLN A 275 20.42 3.34 13.47
N GLY A 276 19.78 4.48 13.67
CA GLY A 276 19.83 5.61 12.74
C GLY A 276 18.85 5.50 11.58
N GLU A 277 19.14 6.28 10.54
CA GLU A 277 18.36 6.35 9.31
C GLU A 277 19.13 5.73 8.16
N TRP A 278 18.38 5.09 7.26
CA TRP A 278 18.93 4.36 6.13
C TRP A 278 18.35 4.92 4.83
N PRO A 279 19.18 5.54 3.99
CA PRO A 279 18.73 6.08 2.71
C PRO A 279 18.36 4.96 1.74
N THR A 280 17.19 5.07 1.13
CA THR A 280 16.66 4.14 0.13
C THR A 280 15.94 4.89 -0.99
N VAL A 281 15.51 4.18 -2.02
CA VAL A 281 14.66 4.75 -3.08
C VAL A 281 13.31 5.25 -2.55
N LEU A 282 12.88 4.81 -1.36
CA LEU A 282 11.67 5.27 -0.67
C LEU A 282 11.93 6.50 0.24
N GLY A 283 13.14 7.01 0.26
CA GLY A 283 13.61 8.03 1.21
C GLY A 283 14.39 7.42 2.37
N ASN A 284 14.56 8.19 3.44
CA ASN A 284 15.24 7.72 4.64
C ASN A 284 14.28 6.90 5.48
N LEU A 285 14.66 5.65 5.77
CA LEU A 285 13.88 4.75 6.62
C LEU A 285 14.54 4.59 7.99
N SER A 286 13.72 4.54 9.03
CA SER A 286 14.09 4.20 10.40
C SER A 286 12.92 3.51 11.10
N TRP A 287 13.21 2.66 12.06
CA TRP A 287 12.20 1.81 12.69
C TRP A 287 12.21 1.92 14.21
N GLY A 288 11.01 1.90 14.78
CA GLY A 288 10.82 1.67 16.20
C GLY A 288 11.21 0.24 16.62
N PRO A 289 11.14 -0.05 17.92
CA PRO A 289 11.52 -1.36 18.45
C PRO A 289 10.62 -2.51 17.99
N ASP A 290 9.47 -2.20 17.42
CA ASP A 290 8.48 -3.14 16.88
C ASP A 290 8.55 -3.26 15.34
N GLY A 291 9.54 -2.61 14.72
CA GLY A 291 9.74 -2.62 13.28
C GLY A 291 8.82 -1.67 12.50
N ALA A 292 8.04 -0.83 13.20
CA ALA A 292 7.21 0.18 12.57
C ALA A 292 8.03 1.40 12.14
N PRO A 293 7.94 1.85 10.88
CA PRO A 293 8.55 3.10 10.44
C PRO A 293 7.71 4.32 10.85
N SER A 294 8.33 5.52 10.82
CA SER A 294 7.73 6.74 11.39
C SER A 294 7.35 7.83 10.38
N GLY A 295 7.53 7.60 9.08
CA GLY A 295 7.26 8.57 8.02
C GLY A 295 5.78 8.68 7.62
N SER A 296 5.55 9.02 6.36
CA SER A 296 4.20 9.17 5.78
C SER A 296 4.17 8.75 4.31
N PHE A 297 2.99 8.38 3.83
CA PHE A 297 2.73 8.16 2.41
C PHE A 297 2.43 9.46 1.67
N ASN A 298 2.31 9.37 0.35
CA ASN A 298 1.85 10.43 -0.51
C ASN A 298 0.46 10.07 -1.05
N LEU A 299 -0.42 11.06 -1.18
CA LEU A 299 -1.67 10.88 -1.91
C LEU A 299 -1.35 10.95 -3.41
N ILE A 300 -1.75 9.92 -4.12
CA ILE A 300 -1.62 9.81 -5.57
C ILE A 300 -2.99 9.82 -6.24
N GLN A 301 -3.05 10.35 -7.44
CA GLN A 301 -4.29 10.43 -8.22
C GLN A 301 -4.04 10.09 -9.68
N TRP A 302 -4.99 9.41 -10.28
CA TRP A 302 -5.02 9.20 -11.71
C TRP A 302 -5.40 10.48 -12.45
N GLN A 303 -4.46 11.00 -13.24
CA GLN A 303 -4.66 12.19 -14.08
C GLN A 303 -4.03 11.94 -15.45
N ASN A 304 -4.79 12.19 -16.52
CA ASN A 304 -4.32 12.02 -17.89
C ASN A 304 -3.67 10.64 -18.18
N GLY A 305 -4.25 9.59 -17.60
CA GLY A 305 -3.79 8.21 -17.76
C GLY A 305 -2.53 7.83 -16.98
N LYS A 306 -2.09 8.67 -16.03
CA LYS A 306 -0.90 8.43 -15.17
C LYS A 306 -1.24 8.61 -13.70
N LEU A 307 -0.55 7.88 -12.84
CA LEU A 307 -0.53 8.13 -11.41
C LEU A 307 0.43 9.26 -11.08
N VAL A 308 -0.07 10.29 -10.42
CA VAL A 308 0.74 11.45 -10.04
C VAL A 308 0.56 11.76 -8.56
N PRO A 309 1.62 12.09 -7.80
CA PRO A 309 1.50 12.57 -6.43
C PRO A 309 0.86 13.95 -6.42
N VAL A 310 -0.17 14.11 -5.58
CA VAL A 310 -0.98 15.34 -5.49
C VAL A 310 -0.97 15.97 -4.10
N PHE A 311 -0.54 15.23 -3.06
CA PHE A 311 -0.43 15.73 -1.69
C PHE A 311 0.58 14.87 -0.89
N PRO A 312 1.32 15.44 0.07
CA PRO A 312 1.37 16.85 0.47
C PRO A 312 2.04 17.76 -0.58
N ALA A 313 1.89 19.07 -0.45
CA ALA A 313 2.41 20.06 -1.41
C ALA A 313 3.92 19.93 -1.69
N ALA A 314 4.70 19.48 -0.70
CA ALA A 314 6.16 19.31 -0.84
C ALA A 314 6.57 18.29 -1.92
N VAL A 315 5.71 17.30 -2.22
CA VAL A 315 5.97 16.24 -3.21
C VAL A 315 5.03 16.29 -4.41
N ALA A 316 3.97 17.09 -4.33
CA ALA A 316 2.95 17.18 -5.38
C ALA A 316 3.56 17.56 -6.73
N LYS A 317 3.19 16.83 -7.77
CA LYS A 317 3.54 17.09 -9.18
C LYS A 317 2.35 17.65 -9.96
N ALA A 318 1.15 17.62 -9.38
CA ALA A 318 -0.06 18.16 -9.97
C ALA A 318 -1.04 18.61 -8.86
N THR A 319 -1.96 19.50 -9.22
CA THR A 319 -3.09 19.88 -8.35
C THR A 319 -4.11 18.75 -8.34
N PRO A 320 -4.69 18.38 -7.18
CA PRO A 320 -5.75 17.40 -7.13
C PRO A 320 -6.97 17.80 -7.96
N VAL A 321 -7.49 16.89 -8.76
CA VAL A 321 -8.70 17.08 -9.54
C VAL A 321 -9.90 16.61 -8.73
N TYR A 322 -10.82 17.51 -8.45
CA TYR A 322 -12.10 17.23 -7.81
C TYR A 322 -13.17 18.24 -8.21
N PRO A 323 -14.46 17.86 -8.30
CA PRO A 323 -14.94 16.48 -8.17
C PRO A 323 -14.30 15.55 -9.19
N LYS A 324 -14.27 14.24 -8.86
CA LYS A 324 -13.81 13.21 -9.79
C LYS A 324 -14.61 13.30 -11.10
N PRO A 325 -13.96 13.23 -12.28
CA PRO A 325 -14.66 13.15 -13.56
C PRO A 325 -15.64 11.97 -13.61
N ASN A 326 -16.68 12.08 -14.44
CA ASN A 326 -17.54 10.95 -14.73
C ASN A 326 -16.77 9.85 -15.48
N TRP A 327 -17.34 8.63 -15.44
CA TRP A 327 -16.77 7.50 -16.16
C TRP A 327 -16.75 7.75 -17.66
N GLY A 328 -15.68 7.34 -18.35
CA GLY A 328 -15.54 7.49 -19.81
C GLY A 328 -15.19 8.91 -20.27
N GLY A 329 -14.87 9.80 -19.34
CA GLY A 329 -14.54 11.22 -19.62
C GLY A 329 -13.05 11.49 -19.73
#